data_7054b777f0ee76a14d4fcae4768b055c
#
_entry.id   7054b777f0ee76a14d4fcae4768b055c
#
_cell.length_a   1.000
_cell.length_b   1.000
_cell.length_c   1.000
_cell.angle_alpha   90.00
_cell.angle_beta   90.00
_cell.angle_gamma   90.00
#
_symmetry.space_group_name_H-M   'P 1'
#
loop_
_entity.id
_entity.type
_entity.pdbx_description
1 polymer ?
#
loop_
_entity_poly.entity_id
_entity_poly.type
_entity_poly.pdbx_seq_one_letter_code
_entity_poly.pdbx_strand_id
1 'polypeptide(L)'
;MTEITLTSTYRRPLKPLVEAALANELRLLEAGIKRTEHRLNEFETKYQLPTDKFIRNFENDEFAETLEFSEWVGEYRLLERLREKASIIRGIKFAN
;
A
#
# COMPACT_ATOMS: atom_id res chain seq x y z
N MET A 1 -9.05 13.01 15.07
CA MET A 1 -9.11 11.53 15.16
C MET A 1 -10.53 11.06 14.90
N THR A 2 -10.67 10.04 14.08
CA THR A 2 -11.99 9.52 13.70
C THR A 2 -12.34 8.31 14.57
N GLU A 3 -13.54 8.31 15.12
CA GLU A 3 -14.05 7.19 15.88
C GLU A 3 -15.12 6.47 15.07
N ILE A 4 -15.07 5.15 15.11
CA ILE A 4 -16.07 4.31 14.47
C ILE A 4 -16.63 3.36 15.52
N THR A 5 -17.96 3.33 15.62
CA THR A 5 -18.63 2.41 16.52
C THR A 5 -19.24 1.27 15.70
N LEU A 6 -18.88 0.05 16.06
CA LEU A 6 -19.41 -1.15 15.42
C LEU A 6 -20.36 -1.86 16.37
N THR A 7 -21.51 -2.26 15.84
CA THR A 7 -22.50 -3.02 16.61
C THR A 7 -22.85 -4.31 15.90
N SER A 8 -23.30 -5.30 16.64
CA SER A 8 -23.70 -6.58 16.08
C SER A 8 -25.04 -7.03 16.65
N THR A 9 -25.85 -7.66 15.82
CA THR A 9 -27.11 -8.27 16.25
C THR A 9 -26.91 -9.62 16.92
N TYR A 10 -25.69 -10.16 16.83
CA TYR A 10 -25.38 -11.45 17.46
C TYR A 10 -24.79 -11.25 18.85
N ARG A 11 -24.99 -12.24 19.73
CA ARG A 11 -24.49 -12.20 21.12
C ARG A 11 -22.99 -12.46 21.23
N ARG A 12 -22.38 -12.99 20.17
CA ARG A 12 -20.96 -13.32 20.20
C ARG A 12 -20.11 -12.04 20.15
N PRO A 13 -18.94 -12.03 20.79
CA PRO A 13 -18.06 -10.88 20.75
C PRO A 13 -17.69 -10.51 19.32
N LEU A 14 -17.87 -9.26 18.98
CA LEU A 14 -17.55 -8.74 17.65
C LEU A 14 -16.05 -8.44 17.51
N LYS A 15 -15.42 -7.97 18.59
CA LYS A 15 -14.03 -7.52 18.57
C LYS A 15 -13.04 -8.55 18.02
N PRO A 16 -13.03 -9.82 18.46
CA PRO A 16 -12.08 -10.80 17.91
C PRO A 16 -12.27 -11.05 16.43
N LEU A 17 -13.51 -11.00 15.94
CA LEU A 17 -13.80 -11.18 14.53
C LEU A 17 -13.26 -10.01 13.71
N VAL A 18 -13.47 -8.78 14.17
CA VAL A 18 -12.98 -7.59 13.49
C VAL A 18 -11.45 -7.57 13.52
N GLU A 19 -10.84 -7.90 14.65
CA GLU A 19 -9.38 -7.97 14.76
C GLU A 19 -8.80 -8.99 13.79
N ALA A 20 -9.42 -10.16 13.67
CA ALA A 20 -8.97 -11.19 12.73
C ALA A 20 -9.09 -10.73 11.28
N ALA A 21 -10.18 -10.05 10.94
CA ALA A 21 -10.40 -9.51 9.59
C ALA A 21 -9.35 -8.46 9.24
N LEU A 22 -9.04 -7.56 10.17
CA LEU A 22 -8.04 -6.53 9.97
C LEU A 22 -6.63 -7.12 9.86
N ALA A 23 -6.32 -8.11 10.68
CA ALA A 23 -5.03 -8.81 10.62
C ALA A 23 -4.86 -9.50 9.26
N ASN A 24 -5.92 -10.11 8.74
CA ASN A 24 -5.88 -10.75 7.43
C ASN A 24 -5.68 -9.73 6.32
N GLU A 25 -6.39 -8.59 6.38
CA GLU A 25 -6.24 -7.53 5.41
C GLU A 25 -4.82 -6.96 5.44
N LEU A 26 -4.25 -6.74 6.63
CA LEU A 26 -2.89 -6.25 6.77
C LEU A 26 -1.89 -7.22 6.13
N ARG A 27 -2.09 -8.53 6.33
CA ARG A 27 -1.22 -9.54 5.72
C ARG A 27 -1.25 -9.46 4.19
N LEU A 28 -2.44 -9.27 3.60
CA LEU A 28 -2.60 -9.12 2.16
C LEU A 28 -1.93 -7.85 1.64
N LEU A 29 -2.07 -6.76 2.39
CA LEU A 29 -1.41 -5.50 2.04
C LEU A 29 0.11 -5.64 2.09
N GLU A 30 0.63 -6.30 3.12
CA GLU A 30 2.07 -6.53 3.24
C GLU A 30 2.62 -7.39 2.12
N ALA A 31 1.87 -8.40 1.68
CA ALA A 31 2.26 -9.22 0.53
C ALA A 31 2.29 -8.37 -0.74
N GLY A 32 1.29 -7.50 -0.92
CA GLY A 32 1.25 -6.58 -2.05
C GLY A 32 2.40 -5.58 -2.05
N ILE A 33 2.75 -5.07 -0.87
CA ILE A 33 3.89 -4.17 -0.69
C ILE A 33 5.19 -4.85 -1.14
N LYS A 34 5.43 -6.07 -0.67
CA LYS A 34 6.64 -6.81 -1.05
C LYS A 34 6.72 -7.05 -2.56
N ARG A 35 5.61 -7.45 -3.17
CA ARG A 35 5.56 -7.69 -4.61
C ARG A 35 5.85 -6.40 -5.39
N THR A 36 5.27 -5.29 -4.95
CA THR A 36 5.45 -4.01 -5.62
C THR A 36 6.87 -3.48 -5.44
N GLU A 37 7.44 -3.63 -4.24
CA GLU A 37 8.84 -3.27 -3.99
C GLU A 37 9.79 -4.07 -4.88
N HIS A 38 9.51 -5.36 -5.05
CA HIS A 38 10.31 -6.21 -5.93
C HIS A 38 10.22 -5.73 -7.39
N ARG A 39 9.03 -5.37 -7.84
CA ARG A 39 8.83 -4.86 -9.19
C ARG A 39 9.58 -3.54 -9.42
N LEU A 40 9.52 -2.63 -8.43
CA LEU A 40 10.26 -1.38 -8.50
C LEU A 40 11.77 -1.63 -8.55
N ASN A 41 12.25 -2.59 -7.77
CA ASN A 41 13.66 -2.95 -7.79
C ASN A 41 14.11 -3.49 -9.15
N GLU A 42 13.25 -4.22 -9.84
CA GLU A 42 13.54 -4.67 -11.20
C GLU A 42 13.73 -3.49 -12.16
N PHE A 43 12.86 -2.48 -12.08
CA PHE A 43 13.01 -1.27 -12.89
C PHE A 43 14.29 -0.52 -12.53
N GLU A 44 14.56 -0.34 -11.24
CA GLU A 44 15.77 0.35 -10.76
C GLU A 44 17.03 -0.33 -11.26
N THR A 45 17.04 -1.65 -11.27
CA THR A 45 18.18 -2.42 -11.77
C THR A 45 18.31 -2.28 -13.28
N LYS A 46 17.21 -2.34 -14.00
CA LYS A 46 17.22 -2.27 -15.46
C LYS A 46 17.72 -0.91 -15.95
N TYR A 47 17.26 0.16 -15.32
CA TYR A 47 17.57 1.52 -15.76
C TYR A 47 18.66 2.19 -14.96
N GLN A 48 19.21 1.51 -13.95
CA GLN A 48 20.25 2.06 -13.07
C GLN A 48 19.87 3.42 -12.49
N LEU A 49 18.63 3.50 -11.98
CA LEU A 49 18.02 4.74 -11.52
C LEU A 49 17.10 4.46 -10.34
N PRO A 50 17.27 5.15 -9.20
CA PRO A 50 16.34 5.02 -8.08
C PRO A 50 14.94 5.50 -8.47
N THR A 51 13.90 4.86 -7.94
CA THR A 51 12.51 5.18 -8.29
C THR A 51 12.15 6.63 -7.96
N ASP A 52 12.56 7.16 -6.80
CA ASP A 52 12.24 8.53 -6.42
C ASP A 52 12.82 9.54 -7.40
N LYS A 53 14.03 9.31 -7.89
CA LYS A 53 14.65 10.15 -8.90
C LYS A 53 13.95 10.04 -10.24
N PHE A 54 13.58 8.80 -10.63
CA PHE A 54 12.82 8.57 -11.84
C PHE A 54 11.48 9.33 -11.81
N ILE A 55 10.75 9.25 -10.71
CA ILE A 55 9.45 9.92 -10.57
C ILE A 55 9.59 11.43 -10.72
N ARG A 56 10.59 12.04 -10.08
CA ARG A 56 10.82 13.49 -10.21
C ARG A 56 11.11 13.89 -11.65
N ASN A 57 11.94 13.13 -12.33
CA ASN A 57 12.32 13.42 -13.71
C ASN A 57 11.14 13.19 -14.65
N PHE A 58 10.35 12.15 -14.41
CA PHE A 58 9.15 11.86 -15.20
C PHE A 58 8.12 12.98 -15.07
N GLU A 59 7.91 13.48 -13.85
CA GLU A 59 6.98 14.59 -13.60
C GLU A 59 7.44 15.90 -14.25
N ASN A 60 8.73 16.04 -14.49
CA ASN A 60 9.32 17.20 -15.16
C ASN A 60 9.44 16.99 -16.66
N ASP A 61 8.76 15.98 -17.22
CA ASP A 61 8.76 15.66 -18.64
C ASP A 61 10.16 15.39 -19.22
N GLU A 62 11.07 14.89 -18.40
CA GLU A 62 12.43 14.56 -18.82
C GLU A 62 12.54 13.20 -19.51
N PHE A 63 11.50 12.39 -19.42
CA PHE A 63 11.44 11.09 -20.08
C PHE A 63 10.24 11.02 -21.02
N ALA A 64 10.42 10.30 -22.12
CA ALA A 64 9.31 9.99 -23.02
C ALA A 64 8.34 9.05 -22.32
N GLU A 65 7.05 9.22 -22.59
CA GLU A 65 6.04 8.30 -22.09
C GLU A 65 6.10 6.99 -22.87
N THR A 66 6.63 5.96 -22.23
CA THR A 66 6.62 4.61 -22.77
C THR A 66 5.69 3.77 -21.89
N LEU A 67 5.25 2.63 -22.39
CA LEU A 67 4.44 1.70 -21.64
C LEU A 67 5.17 1.29 -20.35
N GLU A 68 6.45 0.99 -20.45
CA GLU A 68 7.24 0.54 -19.31
C GLU A 68 7.41 1.63 -18.26
N PHE A 69 7.64 2.88 -18.68
CA PHE A 69 7.73 4.00 -17.74
C PHE A 69 6.39 4.28 -17.09
N SER A 70 5.28 4.15 -17.82
CA SER A 70 3.94 4.28 -17.25
C SER A 70 3.67 3.18 -16.21
N GLU A 71 4.12 1.96 -16.47
CA GLU A 71 4.03 0.87 -15.52
C GLU A 71 4.83 1.17 -14.24
N TRP A 72 6.04 1.71 -14.41
CA TRP A 72 6.89 2.07 -13.27
C TRP A 72 6.19 3.11 -12.38
N VAL A 73 5.65 4.16 -12.98
CA VAL A 73 4.89 5.18 -12.23
C VAL A 73 3.68 4.55 -11.54
N GLY A 74 2.95 3.68 -12.23
CA GLY A 74 1.79 2.98 -11.67
C GLY A 74 2.14 2.13 -10.47
N GLU A 75 3.24 1.38 -10.55
CA GLU A 75 3.71 0.56 -9.43
C GLU A 75 4.13 1.42 -8.23
N TYR A 76 4.79 2.52 -8.47
CA TYR A 76 5.16 3.44 -7.41
C TYR A 76 3.92 4.00 -6.69
N ARG A 77 2.92 4.44 -7.44
CA ARG A 77 1.68 4.97 -6.87
C ARG A 77 0.90 3.89 -6.11
N LEU A 78 0.91 2.67 -6.62
CA LEU A 78 0.29 1.54 -5.93
C LEU A 78 0.99 1.29 -4.60
N LEU A 79 2.32 1.32 -4.57
CA LEU A 79 3.08 1.13 -3.34
C LEU A 79 2.71 2.18 -2.28
N GLU A 80 2.60 3.44 -2.69
CA GLU A 80 2.20 4.51 -1.78
C GLU A 80 0.83 4.24 -1.16
N ARG A 81 -0.15 3.83 -1.98
CA ARG A 81 -1.50 3.52 -1.51
C ARG A 81 -1.52 2.32 -0.57
N LEU A 82 -0.76 1.27 -0.90
CA LEU A 82 -0.68 0.08 -0.05
C LEU A 82 -0.06 0.40 1.31
N ARG A 83 1.01 1.19 1.32
CA ARG A 83 1.67 1.62 2.56
C ARG A 83 0.77 2.47 3.42
N GLU A 84 0.01 3.37 2.81
CA GLU A 84 -0.94 4.22 3.53
C GLU A 84 -2.02 3.38 4.20
N LYS A 85 -2.62 2.44 3.46
CA LYS A 85 -3.64 1.54 4.00
C LYS A 85 -3.09 0.69 5.14
N ALA A 86 -1.88 0.15 4.97
CA ALA A 86 -1.25 -0.64 6.01
C ALA A 86 -1.00 0.18 7.27
N SER A 87 -0.56 1.42 7.12
CA SER A 87 -0.34 2.34 8.24
C SER A 87 -1.64 2.65 8.97
N ILE A 88 -2.72 2.87 8.23
CA ILE A 88 -4.04 3.11 8.82
C ILE A 88 -4.46 1.91 9.68
N ILE A 89 -4.33 0.70 9.13
CA ILE A 89 -4.73 -0.51 9.87
C ILE A 89 -3.85 -0.71 11.10
N ARG A 90 -2.55 -0.53 11.00
CA ARG A 90 -1.64 -0.66 12.15
C ARG A 90 -1.92 0.33 13.25
N GLY A 91 -2.51 1.49 12.90
CA GLY A 91 -2.87 2.51 13.86
C GLY A 91 -4.20 2.30 14.56
N ILE A 92 -4.99 1.29 14.15
CA ILE A 92 -6.28 1.02 14.76
C ILE A 92 -6.09 0.43 16.15
N LYS A 93 -6.79 1.01 17.13
CA LYS A 93 -6.82 0.52 18.50
C LYS A 93 -8.27 0.31 18.91
N PHE A 94 -8.50 -0.73 19.68
CA PHE A 94 -9.83 -1.05 20.18
C PHE A 94 -9.98 -0.58 21.63
N ALA A 95 -11.02 0.20 21.86
CA ALA A 95 -11.41 0.56 23.22
C ALA A 95 -12.20 -0.60 23.83
N ASN A 96 -11.91 -0.95 25.06
CA ASN A 96 -12.62 -2.01 25.78
C ASN A 96 -13.77 -1.43 26.61
#